data_adbe20083f413819d950d5970b78895a
#
_entry.id   adbe20083f413819d950d5970b78895a
#
_cell.length_a   1.000
_cell.length_b   1.000
_cell.length_c   1.000
_cell.angle_alpha   90.00
_cell.angle_beta   90.00
_cell.angle_gamma   90.00
#
_symmetry.space_group_name_H-M   'P 1'
#
loop_
_entity.id
_entity.type
_entity.pdbx_description
1 polymer ?
#
loop_
_entity_poly.entity_id
_entity_poly.type
_entity_poly.pdbx_seq_one_letter_code
_entity_poly.pdbx_strand_id
1 'polypeptide(L)'
;MWLAIKSVISLVVSLLLTVFPNSAILNGLDILELAEQKEGCLLNASIVSDVHIDVDWPIGEWIWANGLNDLERSKDTIDALIVSGDLTNYGDAASMESFYNIMYDSHCADNWVIAMGNHDVGHVEDRPQEQARQEFVELYNNLNPAGEKIEKAYYKTDINGYRFVVLVDDGEDTWDHPDMAEEQYQFLDASLAEAADRGLPMFVVCHVPVEGVNGQDKIWEDGGLGDCSDRVQSILEKYENVFFISGHVHTGINGPLVENAFGFSCVETINGVNYINLPTYMIINRYGVPWGGMGFQMEVYEDEVLFRARNYGSSKWYPVYDHSVPIV
;
A
#
# COMPACT_ATOMS: atom_id res chain seq x y z
N MET A 1 -9.58 29.14 -3.88
CA MET A 1 -8.86 29.93 -2.86
C MET A 1 -8.47 29.06 -1.65
N TRP A 2 -9.38 28.31 -1.04
CA TRP A 2 -9.10 27.44 0.10
C TRP A 2 -8.13 26.28 -0.24
N LEU A 3 -8.28 25.62 -1.37
CA LEU A 3 -7.36 24.59 -1.89
C LEU A 3 -5.93 25.14 -2.10
N ALA A 4 -5.81 26.34 -2.68
CA ALA A 4 -4.50 26.98 -2.87
C ALA A 4 -3.81 27.29 -1.53
N ILE A 5 -4.59 27.69 -0.51
CA ILE A 5 -4.06 27.95 0.83
C ILE A 5 -3.60 26.63 1.48
N LYS A 6 -4.37 25.54 1.34
CA LYS A 6 -3.99 24.22 1.83
C LYS A 6 -2.69 23.74 1.17
N SER A 7 -2.58 23.85 -0.15
CA SER A 7 -1.37 23.47 -0.89
C SER A 7 -0.14 24.27 -0.46
N VAL A 8 -0.29 25.57 -0.20
CA VAL A 8 0.82 26.42 0.29
C VAL A 8 1.21 26.03 1.71
N ILE A 9 0.25 25.76 2.59
CA ILE A 9 0.53 25.33 3.97
C ILE A 9 1.24 23.97 3.94
N SER A 10 0.74 23.01 3.16
CA SER A 10 1.37 21.71 2.98
C SER A 10 2.80 21.83 2.46
N LEU A 11 3.01 22.66 1.42
CA LEU A 11 4.35 22.90 0.87
C LEU A 11 5.29 23.53 1.91
N VAL A 12 4.82 24.48 2.70
CA VAL A 12 5.61 25.13 3.76
C VAL A 12 5.94 24.14 4.87
N VAL A 13 4.98 23.32 5.30
CA VAL A 13 5.20 22.28 6.30
C VAL A 13 6.18 21.23 5.75
N SER A 14 5.99 20.75 4.54
CA SER A 14 6.91 19.81 3.88
C SER A 14 8.32 20.39 3.74
N LEU A 15 8.44 21.69 3.38
CA LEU A 15 9.75 22.35 3.26
C LEU A 15 10.42 22.51 4.63
N LEU A 16 9.66 22.84 5.67
CA LEU A 16 10.18 22.92 7.03
C LEU A 16 10.66 21.57 7.53
N LEU A 17 9.91 20.51 7.27
CA LEU A 17 10.26 19.13 7.60
C LEU A 17 11.51 18.66 6.83
N THR A 18 11.69 19.12 5.58
CA THR A 18 12.85 18.77 4.73
C THR A 18 14.10 19.55 5.17
N VAL A 19 13.97 20.84 5.48
CA VAL A 19 15.12 21.70 5.81
C VAL A 19 15.57 21.51 7.26
N PHE A 20 14.67 21.11 8.15
CA PHE A 20 14.96 20.90 9.56
C PHE A 20 14.60 19.48 10.03
N PRO A 21 15.17 18.42 9.41
CA PRO A 21 14.85 17.03 9.76
C PRO A 21 15.19 16.68 11.22
N ASN A 22 16.04 17.46 11.86
CA ASN A 22 16.41 17.35 13.28
C ASN A 22 15.88 18.50 14.15
N SER A 23 14.85 19.22 13.68
CA SER A 23 14.26 20.27 14.50
C SER A 23 13.57 19.71 15.74
N ALA A 24 13.50 20.49 16.80
CA ALA A 24 12.87 20.09 18.06
C ALA A 24 11.37 19.72 17.88
N ILE A 25 10.73 20.19 16.82
CA ILE A 25 9.35 19.83 16.46
C ILE A 25 9.28 18.40 15.92
N LEU A 26 10.25 18.00 15.07
CA LEU A 26 10.36 16.63 14.58
C LEU A 26 10.94 15.68 15.64
N ASN A 27 11.91 16.13 16.44
CA ASN A 27 12.44 15.35 17.55
C ASN A 27 11.39 15.09 18.65
N GLY A 28 10.34 15.90 18.73
CA GLY A 28 9.18 15.62 19.58
C GLY A 28 8.21 14.62 18.98
N LEU A 29 8.32 14.35 17.66
CA LEU A 29 7.54 13.35 16.92
C LEU A 29 8.37 12.08 16.64
N ASP A 30 9.69 12.20 16.54
CA ASP A 30 10.62 11.08 16.50
C ASP A 30 10.75 10.49 17.91
N ILE A 31 9.98 9.50 18.22
CA ILE A 31 10.28 8.68 19.39
C ILE A 31 11.39 7.74 18.97
N LEU A 32 12.55 8.01 19.53
CA LEU A 32 13.83 7.44 19.15
C LEU A 32 14.05 5.98 19.58
N GLU A 33 13.13 5.40 20.35
CA GLU A 33 13.22 4.00 20.70
C GLU A 33 12.22 3.20 19.89
N LEU A 34 12.73 2.23 19.17
CA LEU A 34 11.97 1.13 18.59
C LEU A 34 11.03 0.60 19.67
N ALA A 35 9.75 0.87 19.57
CA ALA A 35 8.80 0.07 20.29
C ALA A 35 9.00 -1.36 19.80
N GLU A 36 9.51 -2.24 20.65
CA GLU A 36 9.63 -3.65 20.33
C GLU A 36 8.25 -4.19 19.94
N GLN A 37 8.22 -5.15 19.02
CA GLN A 37 7.01 -5.88 18.69
C GLN A 37 6.41 -6.44 19.98
N LYS A 38 5.10 -6.29 20.18
CA LYS A 38 4.41 -6.88 21.32
C LYS A 38 4.49 -8.41 21.23
N GLU A 39 4.56 -9.08 22.39
CA GLU A 39 4.40 -10.54 22.42
C GLU A 39 3.03 -10.94 21.85
N GLY A 40 3.00 -12.06 21.12
CA GLY A 40 1.76 -12.61 20.57
C GLY A 40 1.39 -12.09 19.17
N CYS A 41 2.32 -11.49 18.43
CA CYS A 41 2.11 -11.19 17.02
C CYS A 41 1.92 -12.48 16.22
N LEU A 42 0.81 -12.56 15.50
CA LEU A 42 0.37 -13.74 14.71
C LEU A 42 0.71 -13.62 13.22
N LEU A 43 0.81 -12.39 12.73
CA LEU A 43 1.23 -12.06 11.37
C LEU A 43 1.95 -10.71 11.41
N ASN A 44 3.15 -10.67 10.85
CA ASN A 44 3.97 -9.48 10.74
C ASN A 44 4.26 -9.19 9.26
N ALA A 45 3.67 -8.15 8.70
CA ALA A 45 3.82 -7.80 7.31
C ALA A 45 4.26 -6.34 7.11
N SER A 46 5.21 -6.12 6.21
CA SER A 46 5.54 -4.79 5.74
C SER A 46 4.62 -4.40 4.59
N ILE A 47 3.93 -3.26 4.69
CA ILE A 47 2.99 -2.81 3.68
C ILE A 47 3.38 -1.44 3.13
N VAL A 48 3.54 -1.37 1.81
CA VAL A 48 3.97 -0.18 1.08
C VAL A 48 3.19 -0.03 -0.23
N SER A 49 3.26 1.14 -0.85
CA SER A 49 2.63 1.43 -2.14
C SER A 49 3.41 2.50 -2.90
N ASP A 50 3.18 2.62 -4.19
CA ASP A 50 3.69 3.72 -5.01
C ASP A 50 5.23 3.80 -4.96
N VAL A 51 5.89 2.70 -5.29
CA VAL A 51 7.35 2.58 -5.28
C VAL A 51 7.97 3.32 -6.47
N HIS A 52 7.31 3.27 -7.65
CA HIS A 52 7.65 4.01 -8.86
C HIS A 52 9.12 3.82 -9.30
N ILE A 53 9.56 2.58 -9.44
CA ILE A 53 10.88 2.30 -10.02
C ILE A 53 10.95 2.84 -11.45
N ASP A 54 12.07 3.49 -11.75
CA ASP A 54 12.40 4.03 -13.06
C ASP A 54 13.91 3.87 -13.26
N VAL A 55 14.33 2.98 -14.15
CA VAL A 55 15.75 2.68 -14.38
C VAL A 55 16.53 3.87 -14.95
N ASP A 56 15.83 4.84 -15.55
CA ASP A 56 16.42 6.10 -16.00
C ASP A 56 16.62 7.09 -14.84
N TRP A 57 16.00 6.82 -13.68
CA TRP A 57 16.07 7.62 -12.47
C TRP A 57 16.42 6.79 -11.23
N PRO A 58 17.68 6.36 -11.08
CA PRO A 58 18.10 5.30 -10.14
C PRO A 58 17.90 5.61 -8.64
N ILE A 59 17.40 6.80 -8.29
CA ILE A 59 17.13 7.14 -6.90
C ILE A 59 15.99 6.29 -6.32
N GLY A 60 15.00 5.92 -7.14
CA GLY A 60 13.90 5.03 -6.75
C GLY A 60 14.43 3.65 -6.37
N GLU A 61 15.27 3.08 -7.24
CA GLU A 61 15.94 1.79 -6.97
C GLU A 61 16.75 1.81 -5.68
N TRP A 62 17.51 2.90 -5.46
CA TRP A 62 18.31 3.05 -4.25
C TRP A 62 17.45 3.13 -2.98
N ILE A 63 16.34 3.89 -3.00
CA ILE A 63 15.41 3.99 -1.86
C ILE A 63 14.76 2.63 -1.60
N TRP A 64 14.34 1.93 -2.66
CA TRP A 64 13.72 0.62 -2.59
C TRP A 64 14.68 -0.41 -1.98
N ALA A 65 15.86 -0.54 -2.51
CA ALA A 65 16.89 -1.44 -2.01
C ALA A 65 17.28 -1.15 -0.55
N ASN A 66 17.40 0.12 -0.16
CA ASN A 66 17.70 0.48 1.23
C ASN A 66 16.59 0.07 2.19
N GLY A 67 15.33 0.25 1.81
CA GLY A 67 14.21 -0.15 2.65
C GLY A 67 14.12 -1.66 2.82
N LEU A 68 14.36 -2.43 1.75
CA LEU A 68 14.39 -3.89 1.86
C LEU A 68 15.58 -4.38 2.68
N ASN A 69 16.75 -3.76 2.56
CA ASN A 69 17.89 -4.04 3.43
C ASN A 69 17.61 -3.70 4.91
N ASP A 70 16.78 -2.70 5.19
CA ASP A 70 16.32 -2.41 6.55
C ASP A 70 15.45 -3.55 7.10
N LEU A 71 14.55 -4.08 6.28
CA LEU A 71 13.72 -5.25 6.64
C LEU A 71 14.55 -6.51 6.85
N GLU A 72 15.49 -6.81 5.97
CA GLU A 72 16.39 -7.97 6.11
C GLU A 72 17.19 -7.94 7.42
N ARG A 73 17.52 -6.74 7.90
CA ARG A 73 18.22 -6.54 9.18
C ARG A 73 17.29 -6.50 10.39
N SER A 74 15.99 -6.57 10.17
CA SER A 74 15.01 -6.62 11.26
C SER A 74 15.28 -7.83 12.15
N LYS A 75 15.07 -7.66 13.45
CA LYS A 75 15.15 -8.77 14.39
C LYS A 75 13.90 -9.64 14.36
N ASP A 76 12.81 -9.06 13.91
CA ASP A 76 11.51 -9.70 13.83
C ASP A 76 11.37 -10.39 12.47
N THR A 77 10.77 -11.56 12.44
CA THR A 77 10.44 -12.24 11.18
C THR A 77 9.38 -11.43 10.44
N ILE A 78 9.62 -11.21 9.17
CA ILE A 78 8.65 -10.57 8.27
C ILE A 78 7.97 -11.68 7.46
N ASP A 79 6.74 -11.98 7.81
CA ASP A 79 5.96 -13.05 7.17
C ASP A 79 5.60 -12.70 5.73
N ALA A 80 5.33 -11.41 5.46
CA ALA A 80 4.97 -10.93 4.13
C ALA A 80 5.48 -9.52 3.82
N LEU A 81 5.81 -9.30 2.55
CA LEU A 81 5.94 -7.98 1.95
C LEU A 81 4.74 -7.74 1.04
N ILE A 82 3.96 -6.71 1.34
CA ILE A 82 2.75 -6.34 0.61
C ILE A 82 3.02 -5.02 -0.12
N VAL A 83 2.82 -5.01 -1.44
CA VAL A 83 2.97 -3.82 -2.27
C VAL A 83 1.66 -3.55 -2.99
N SER A 84 1.01 -2.44 -2.67
CA SER A 84 -0.31 -2.09 -3.18
C SER A 84 -0.26 -1.30 -4.49
N GLY A 85 0.59 -1.75 -5.46
CA GLY A 85 0.63 -1.21 -6.82
C GLY A 85 1.56 -0.01 -7.01
N ASP A 86 1.59 0.46 -8.25
CA ASP A 86 2.55 1.44 -8.77
C ASP A 86 3.99 1.05 -8.43
N LEU A 87 4.33 -0.16 -8.88
CA LEU A 87 5.66 -0.76 -8.71
C LEU A 87 6.70 0.05 -9.47
N THR A 88 6.31 0.51 -10.65
CA THR A 88 7.13 1.24 -11.61
C THR A 88 6.50 2.56 -12.01
N ASN A 89 7.32 3.43 -12.60
CA ASN A 89 6.85 4.75 -13.04
C ASN A 89 6.10 4.69 -14.39
N TYR A 90 6.41 3.72 -15.24
CA TYR A 90 5.83 3.61 -16.60
C TYR A 90 5.41 2.19 -16.99
N GLY A 91 5.60 1.20 -16.16
CA GLY A 91 5.30 -0.20 -16.46
C GLY A 91 6.24 -0.83 -17.50
N ASP A 92 7.35 -0.20 -17.85
CA ASP A 92 8.29 -0.75 -18.80
C ASP A 92 9.02 -2.00 -18.25
N ALA A 93 9.42 -2.89 -19.18
CA ALA A 93 9.99 -4.18 -18.81
C ALA A 93 11.28 -4.08 -17.95
N ALA A 94 12.12 -3.07 -18.21
CA ALA A 94 13.38 -2.92 -17.49
C ALA A 94 13.13 -2.47 -16.03
N SER A 95 12.21 -1.53 -15.82
CA SER A 95 11.83 -1.07 -14.49
C SER A 95 11.11 -2.17 -13.69
N MET A 96 10.23 -2.95 -14.35
CA MET A 96 9.59 -4.11 -13.73
C MET A 96 10.60 -5.18 -13.33
N GLU A 97 11.53 -5.53 -14.21
CA GLU A 97 12.59 -6.49 -13.89
C GLU A 97 13.47 -5.98 -12.74
N SER A 98 13.81 -4.69 -12.72
CA SER A 98 14.58 -4.08 -11.64
C SER A 98 13.84 -4.16 -10.30
N PHE A 99 12.55 -3.80 -10.26
CA PHE A 99 11.72 -3.90 -9.05
C PHE A 99 11.77 -5.30 -8.44
N TYR A 100 11.48 -6.33 -9.26
CA TYR A 100 11.45 -7.71 -8.80
C TYR A 100 12.82 -8.26 -8.41
N ASN A 101 13.88 -7.93 -9.15
CA ASN A 101 15.24 -8.38 -8.83
C ASN A 101 15.72 -7.81 -7.50
N ILE A 102 15.46 -6.53 -7.22
CA ILE A 102 15.80 -5.91 -5.93
C ILE A 102 15.06 -6.61 -4.79
N MET A 103 13.78 -6.95 -4.97
CA MET A 103 13.02 -7.73 -3.97
C MET A 103 13.61 -9.12 -3.77
N TYR A 104 13.87 -9.84 -4.87
CA TYR A 104 14.39 -11.20 -4.83
C TYR A 104 15.75 -11.28 -4.13
N ASP A 105 16.63 -10.33 -4.41
CA ASP A 105 17.98 -10.29 -3.84
C ASP A 105 17.98 -9.93 -2.34
N SER A 106 16.93 -9.24 -1.87
CA SER A 106 16.87 -8.77 -0.47
C SER A 106 16.54 -9.86 0.55
N HIS A 107 15.83 -10.93 0.14
CA HIS A 107 15.36 -11.99 1.04
C HIS A 107 14.64 -11.47 2.31
N CYS A 108 13.97 -10.32 2.22
CA CYS A 108 13.43 -9.60 3.36
C CYS A 108 12.12 -10.15 3.93
N ALA A 109 11.42 -11.01 3.19
CA ALA A 109 10.15 -11.62 3.59
C ALA A 109 9.95 -12.98 2.94
N ASP A 110 9.25 -13.88 3.63
CA ASP A 110 8.99 -15.23 3.16
C ASP A 110 7.92 -15.28 2.05
N ASN A 111 6.99 -14.33 2.06
CA ASN A 111 5.87 -14.27 1.11
C ASN A 111 5.74 -12.86 0.50
N TRP A 112 5.27 -12.82 -0.74
CA TRP A 112 4.92 -11.57 -1.43
C TRP A 112 3.43 -11.50 -1.73
N VAL A 113 2.84 -10.33 -1.48
CA VAL A 113 1.49 -9.97 -1.91
C VAL A 113 1.60 -8.67 -2.70
N ILE A 114 1.54 -8.75 -4.02
CA ILE A 114 1.84 -7.62 -4.90
C ILE A 114 0.64 -7.35 -5.81
N ALA A 115 0.12 -6.14 -5.77
CA ALA A 115 -0.85 -5.63 -6.73
C ALA A 115 -0.14 -4.84 -7.84
N MET A 116 -0.77 -4.75 -9.01
CA MET A 116 -0.40 -3.77 -10.03
C MET A 116 -1.16 -2.46 -9.77
N GLY A 117 -0.54 -1.33 -10.11
CA GLY A 117 -1.20 -0.04 -10.17
C GLY A 117 -1.43 0.42 -11.62
N ASN A 118 -2.04 1.59 -11.78
CA ASN A 118 -2.31 2.17 -13.10
C ASN A 118 -1.02 2.48 -13.87
N HIS A 119 0.06 2.87 -13.19
CA HIS A 119 1.36 3.06 -13.81
C HIS A 119 1.96 1.76 -14.37
N ASP A 120 1.64 0.62 -13.80
CA ASP A 120 2.19 -0.67 -14.23
C ASP A 120 1.46 -1.22 -15.47
N VAL A 121 0.17 -0.92 -15.64
CA VAL A 121 -0.65 -1.45 -16.75
C VAL A 121 -0.75 -0.52 -17.94
N GLY A 122 -0.76 0.81 -17.77
CA GLY A 122 -1.29 1.74 -18.75
C GLY A 122 -0.29 2.61 -19.53
N HIS A 123 0.97 2.72 -19.13
CA HIS A 123 1.86 3.80 -19.59
C HIS A 123 2.74 3.49 -20.80
N VAL A 124 2.90 2.25 -21.20
CA VAL A 124 3.76 1.93 -22.36
C VAL A 124 2.95 2.10 -23.64
N GLU A 125 3.33 3.10 -24.47
CA GLU A 125 2.75 3.28 -25.79
C GLU A 125 2.79 1.95 -26.57
N ASP A 126 1.69 1.63 -27.26
CA ASP A 126 1.53 0.43 -28.08
C ASP A 126 1.59 -0.93 -27.34
N ARG A 127 1.66 -0.96 -25.99
CA ARG A 127 1.55 -2.22 -25.23
C ARG A 127 0.10 -2.41 -24.75
N PRO A 128 -0.58 -3.50 -25.18
CA PRO A 128 -1.89 -3.85 -24.61
C PRO A 128 -1.79 -4.07 -23.09
N GLN A 129 -2.74 -3.56 -22.32
CA GLN A 129 -2.79 -3.74 -20.88
C GLN A 129 -2.79 -5.22 -20.46
N GLU A 130 -3.46 -6.08 -21.23
CA GLU A 130 -3.44 -7.52 -21.01
C GLU A 130 -2.01 -8.10 -21.10
N GLN A 131 -1.18 -7.59 -21.99
CA GLN A 131 0.24 -8.00 -22.05
C GLN A 131 0.99 -7.58 -20.79
N ALA A 132 0.74 -6.37 -20.27
CA ALA A 132 1.34 -5.93 -19.01
C ALA A 132 0.98 -6.85 -17.85
N ARG A 133 -0.29 -7.25 -17.75
CA ARG A 133 -0.76 -8.20 -16.73
C ARG A 133 -0.12 -9.59 -16.88
N GLN A 134 0.09 -10.06 -18.10
CA GLN A 134 0.77 -11.33 -18.36
C GLN A 134 2.25 -11.29 -17.98
N GLU A 135 2.95 -10.23 -18.34
CA GLU A 135 4.36 -10.00 -17.94
C GLU A 135 4.52 -9.93 -16.41
N PHE A 136 3.60 -9.27 -15.71
CA PHE A 136 3.55 -9.27 -14.26
C PHE A 136 3.41 -10.70 -13.69
N VAL A 137 2.46 -11.49 -14.19
CA VAL A 137 2.25 -12.88 -13.78
C VAL A 137 3.51 -13.72 -14.00
N GLU A 138 4.20 -13.55 -15.14
CA GLU A 138 5.43 -14.26 -15.44
C GLU A 138 6.56 -13.89 -14.47
N LEU A 139 6.78 -12.60 -14.20
CA LEU A 139 7.80 -12.14 -13.26
C LEU A 139 7.51 -12.60 -11.82
N TYR A 140 6.29 -12.42 -11.36
CA TYR A 140 5.87 -12.92 -10.05
C TYR A 140 6.12 -14.43 -9.92
N ASN A 141 5.67 -15.20 -10.88
CA ASN A 141 5.82 -16.65 -10.88
C ASN A 141 7.27 -17.13 -10.94
N ASN A 142 8.16 -16.37 -11.52
CA ASN A 142 9.56 -16.74 -11.64
C ASN A 142 10.37 -16.40 -10.38
N LEU A 143 10.00 -15.35 -9.65
CA LEU A 143 10.80 -14.76 -8.60
C LEU A 143 10.18 -14.87 -7.19
N ASN A 144 8.87 -15.19 -7.07
CA ASN A 144 8.22 -15.31 -5.76
C ASN A 144 8.90 -16.39 -4.90
N PRO A 145 9.45 -16.03 -3.71
CA PRO A 145 10.18 -16.96 -2.85
C PRO A 145 9.32 -18.09 -2.29
N ALA A 146 8.04 -17.84 -2.04
CA ALA A 146 7.10 -18.85 -1.56
C ALA A 146 6.84 -19.97 -2.60
N GLY A 147 7.19 -19.74 -3.87
CA GLY A 147 7.00 -20.67 -4.96
C GLY A 147 5.54 -20.88 -5.38
N GLU A 148 4.60 -20.16 -4.78
CA GLU A 148 3.22 -20.16 -5.22
C GLU A 148 3.10 -19.51 -6.60
N LYS A 149 2.19 -20.04 -7.42
CA LYS A 149 1.96 -19.54 -8.77
C LYS A 149 0.58 -18.90 -8.86
N ILE A 150 0.53 -17.76 -9.55
CA ILE A 150 -0.71 -17.08 -9.89
C ILE A 150 -1.00 -17.27 -11.38
N GLU A 151 -2.28 -17.31 -11.74
CA GLU A 151 -2.72 -17.46 -13.14
C GLU A 151 -3.14 -16.13 -13.76
N LYS A 152 -3.57 -15.18 -12.92
CA LYS A 152 -4.03 -13.85 -13.30
C LYS A 152 -3.38 -12.79 -12.39
N ALA A 153 -3.38 -11.54 -12.82
CA ALA A 153 -2.87 -10.43 -12.02
C ALA A 153 -3.76 -10.13 -10.78
N TYR A 154 -5.02 -10.57 -10.79
CA TYR A 154 -5.82 -10.68 -9.56
C TYR A 154 -5.78 -12.12 -9.04
N TYR A 155 -5.56 -12.27 -7.76
CA TYR A 155 -5.35 -13.59 -7.16
C TYR A 155 -5.65 -13.57 -5.66
N LYS A 156 -5.62 -14.73 -5.04
CA LYS A 156 -5.70 -14.88 -3.58
C LYS A 156 -4.57 -15.78 -3.08
N THR A 157 -4.13 -15.52 -1.87
CA THR A 157 -3.20 -16.37 -1.12
C THR A 157 -3.55 -16.39 0.35
N ASP A 158 -3.11 -17.41 1.08
CA ASP A 158 -3.26 -17.50 2.53
C ASP A 158 -1.87 -17.52 3.18
N ILE A 159 -1.60 -16.58 4.09
CA ILE A 159 -0.35 -16.48 4.83
C ILE A 159 -0.67 -16.58 6.32
N ASN A 160 -0.09 -17.54 7.03
CA ASN A 160 -0.37 -17.81 8.45
C ASN A 160 -1.87 -18.01 8.76
N GLY A 161 -2.66 -18.45 7.77
CA GLY A 161 -4.11 -18.63 7.89
C GLY A 161 -4.95 -17.39 7.55
N TYR A 162 -4.33 -16.23 7.36
CA TYR A 162 -5.00 -14.99 6.93
C TYR A 162 -5.16 -14.96 5.42
N ARG A 163 -6.36 -14.58 4.95
CA ARG A 163 -6.68 -14.44 3.53
C ARG A 163 -6.21 -13.09 3.01
N PHE A 164 -5.47 -13.12 1.90
CA PHE A 164 -5.15 -11.96 1.05
C PHE A 164 -5.85 -12.13 -0.30
N VAL A 165 -6.53 -11.09 -0.76
CA VAL A 165 -7.15 -11.00 -2.08
C VAL A 165 -6.57 -9.81 -2.79
N VAL A 166 -5.94 -10.01 -3.94
CA VAL A 166 -5.37 -8.94 -4.76
C VAL A 166 -6.30 -8.65 -5.92
N LEU A 167 -6.61 -7.38 -6.12
CA LEU A 167 -7.40 -6.87 -7.23
C LEU A 167 -6.52 -6.03 -8.15
N VAL A 168 -6.93 -5.91 -9.41
CA VAL A 168 -6.25 -5.13 -10.43
C VAL A 168 -7.28 -4.45 -11.33
N ASP A 169 -6.92 -3.34 -11.93
CA ASP A 169 -7.64 -2.82 -13.08
C ASP A 169 -7.48 -3.79 -14.25
N ASP A 170 -8.56 -4.41 -14.70
CA ASP A 170 -8.59 -5.35 -15.81
C ASP A 170 -9.45 -4.88 -17.00
N GLY A 171 -9.81 -3.59 -16.99
CA GLY A 171 -10.45 -2.90 -18.13
C GLY A 171 -9.50 -2.64 -19.31
N GLU A 172 -10.04 -2.08 -20.39
CA GLU A 172 -9.28 -1.92 -21.63
C GLU A 172 -8.72 -0.50 -21.88
N ASP A 173 -9.11 0.53 -21.11
CA ASP A 173 -8.75 1.91 -21.50
C ASP A 173 -8.80 2.92 -20.33
N THR A 174 -8.20 2.58 -19.20
CA THR A 174 -8.43 3.38 -18.00
C THR A 174 -7.18 3.70 -17.21
N TRP A 175 -6.50 4.73 -17.65
CA TRP A 175 -5.38 5.28 -16.89
C TRP A 175 -5.79 5.78 -15.48
N ASP A 176 -6.84 6.61 -15.43
CA ASP A 176 -7.34 7.20 -14.17
C ASP A 176 -8.79 6.76 -13.83
N HIS A 177 -9.37 5.82 -14.60
CA HIS A 177 -10.73 5.32 -14.39
C HIS A 177 -10.72 3.81 -14.40
N PRO A 178 -10.38 3.18 -13.26
CA PRO A 178 -10.31 1.72 -13.19
C PRO A 178 -11.63 1.07 -13.57
N ASP A 179 -11.55 0.02 -14.35
CA ASP A 179 -12.67 -0.85 -14.68
C ASP A 179 -12.37 -2.27 -14.22
N MET A 180 -13.38 -2.97 -13.74
CA MET A 180 -13.24 -4.34 -13.27
C MET A 180 -14.24 -5.23 -13.96
N ALA A 181 -13.75 -6.34 -14.53
CA ALA A 181 -14.61 -7.34 -15.13
C ALA A 181 -15.51 -8.02 -14.11
N GLU A 182 -16.69 -8.46 -14.55
CA GLU A 182 -17.67 -9.19 -13.71
C GLU A 182 -17.05 -10.39 -12.98
N GLU A 183 -16.11 -11.08 -13.61
CA GLU A 183 -15.40 -12.22 -13.03
C GLU A 183 -14.59 -11.82 -11.79
N GLN A 184 -14.02 -10.62 -11.76
CA GLN A 184 -13.21 -10.16 -10.64
C GLN A 184 -14.08 -9.84 -9.40
N TYR A 185 -15.28 -9.28 -9.58
CA TYR A 185 -16.23 -9.11 -8.48
C TYR A 185 -16.70 -10.46 -7.91
N GLN A 186 -16.98 -11.43 -8.78
CA GLN A 186 -17.35 -12.79 -8.34
C GLN A 186 -16.19 -13.47 -7.62
N PHE A 187 -14.96 -13.26 -8.10
CA PHE A 187 -13.75 -13.76 -7.47
C PHE A 187 -13.54 -13.16 -6.08
N LEU A 188 -13.72 -11.83 -5.93
CA LEU A 188 -13.63 -11.15 -4.64
C LEU A 188 -14.61 -11.72 -3.64
N ASP A 189 -15.90 -11.77 -4.00
CA ASP A 189 -16.98 -12.29 -3.13
C ASP A 189 -16.73 -13.75 -2.71
N ALA A 190 -16.39 -14.62 -3.68
CA ALA A 190 -16.10 -16.01 -3.39
C ALA A 190 -14.85 -16.18 -2.50
N SER A 191 -13.80 -15.37 -2.73
CA SER A 191 -12.55 -15.45 -1.97
C SER A 191 -12.72 -15.05 -0.50
N LEU A 192 -13.57 -14.03 -0.23
CA LEU A 192 -13.90 -13.63 1.12
C LEU A 192 -14.85 -14.63 1.78
N ALA A 193 -15.87 -15.12 1.06
CA ALA A 193 -16.79 -16.14 1.57
C ALA A 193 -16.08 -17.41 2.04
N GLU A 194 -15.08 -17.89 1.29
CA GLU A 194 -14.28 -19.07 1.64
C GLU A 194 -13.50 -18.90 2.96
N ALA A 195 -13.14 -17.69 3.33
CA ALA A 195 -12.33 -17.40 4.51
C ALA A 195 -13.15 -16.90 5.71
N ALA A 196 -14.37 -16.42 5.50
CA ALA A 196 -15.19 -15.77 6.52
C ALA A 196 -15.43 -16.64 7.76
N ASP A 197 -15.64 -17.96 7.58
CA ASP A 197 -15.85 -18.88 8.70
C ASP A 197 -14.64 -19.04 9.64
N ARG A 198 -13.47 -18.54 9.25
CA ARG A 198 -12.26 -18.57 10.09
C ARG A 198 -12.34 -17.55 11.23
N GLY A 199 -13.17 -16.51 11.10
CA GLY A 199 -13.25 -15.39 12.07
C GLY A 199 -11.97 -14.56 12.17
N LEU A 200 -11.06 -14.66 11.19
CA LEU A 200 -9.78 -13.94 11.13
C LEU A 200 -9.90 -12.72 10.20
N PRO A 201 -9.05 -11.70 10.40
CA PRO A 201 -8.89 -10.61 9.43
C PRO A 201 -8.65 -11.10 8.01
N MET A 202 -9.34 -10.46 7.06
CA MET A 202 -9.18 -10.69 5.63
C MET A 202 -8.70 -9.39 4.96
N PHE A 203 -7.65 -9.48 4.16
CA PHE A 203 -6.99 -8.33 3.57
C PHE A 203 -7.25 -8.31 2.05
N VAL A 204 -7.83 -7.22 1.57
CA VAL A 204 -8.03 -6.96 0.13
C VAL A 204 -7.05 -5.88 -0.28
N VAL A 205 -6.19 -6.18 -1.23
CA VAL A 205 -5.16 -5.26 -1.74
C VAL A 205 -5.57 -4.81 -3.13
N CYS A 206 -5.79 -3.52 -3.29
CA CYS A 206 -6.14 -2.88 -4.56
C CYS A 206 -5.42 -1.53 -4.61
N HIS A 207 -4.77 -1.22 -5.73
CA HIS A 207 -3.99 0.02 -5.80
C HIS A 207 -4.87 1.25 -5.60
N VAL A 208 -5.96 1.34 -6.35
CA VAL A 208 -6.87 2.49 -6.32
C VAL A 208 -7.85 2.38 -5.14
N PRO A 209 -8.02 3.43 -4.33
CA PRO A 209 -8.94 3.44 -3.21
C PRO A 209 -10.42 3.45 -3.66
N VAL A 210 -11.31 2.97 -2.80
CA VAL A 210 -12.74 3.18 -2.96
C VAL A 210 -13.05 4.68 -2.91
N GLU A 211 -13.99 5.14 -3.72
CA GLU A 211 -14.39 6.54 -3.84
C GLU A 211 -14.84 7.13 -2.50
N GLY A 212 -14.32 8.31 -2.15
CA GLY A 212 -14.73 9.07 -0.98
C GLY A 212 -14.28 8.52 0.38
N VAL A 213 -13.58 7.36 0.43
CA VAL A 213 -13.01 6.84 1.69
C VAL A 213 -11.65 7.48 1.99
N ASN A 214 -11.23 7.45 3.24
CA ASN A 214 -9.99 8.08 3.70
C ASN A 214 -9.88 9.59 3.41
N GLY A 215 -10.94 10.23 2.90
CA GLY A 215 -10.91 11.61 2.41
C GLY A 215 -10.19 11.75 1.07
N GLN A 216 -10.14 10.71 0.28
CA GLN A 216 -9.51 10.66 -1.04
C GLN A 216 -10.02 11.78 -1.95
N ASP A 217 -11.32 12.03 -2.00
CA ASP A 217 -11.98 13.09 -2.77
C ASP A 217 -11.47 14.50 -2.48
N LYS A 218 -10.93 14.72 -1.27
CA LYS A 218 -10.34 16.01 -0.85
C LYS A 218 -8.91 16.20 -1.32
N ILE A 219 -8.26 15.09 -1.65
CA ILE A 219 -6.88 15.06 -2.14
C ILE A 219 -6.87 15.08 -3.67
N TRP A 220 -7.65 14.20 -4.25
CA TRP A 220 -7.81 14.02 -5.69
C TRP A 220 -9.22 13.53 -5.98
N GLU A 221 -10.08 14.43 -6.49
CA GLU A 221 -11.52 14.21 -6.68
C GLU A 221 -11.84 12.96 -7.53
N ASP A 222 -11.06 12.72 -8.59
CA ASP A 222 -11.22 11.60 -9.50
C ASP A 222 -10.24 10.45 -9.23
N GLY A 223 -9.60 10.41 -8.08
CA GLY A 223 -8.55 9.43 -7.73
C GLY A 223 -9.06 8.18 -7.00
N GLY A 224 -10.32 7.81 -7.15
CA GLY A 224 -10.94 6.62 -6.59
C GLY A 224 -11.33 5.59 -7.66
N LEU A 225 -11.90 4.45 -7.22
CA LEU A 225 -12.39 3.38 -8.11
C LEU A 225 -13.60 3.79 -8.99
N GLY A 226 -14.09 5.05 -8.88
CA GLY A 226 -15.20 5.55 -9.67
C GLY A 226 -16.42 4.62 -9.62
N ASP A 227 -16.94 4.25 -10.80
CA ASP A 227 -18.14 3.39 -10.94
C ASP A 227 -17.96 1.98 -10.33
N CYS A 228 -16.74 1.52 -10.11
CA CYS A 228 -16.46 0.24 -9.45
C CYS A 228 -16.65 0.30 -7.93
N SER A 229 -16.61 1.49 -7.33
CA SER A 229 -16.60 1.71 -5.87
C SER A 229 -17.79 1.10 -5.16
N ASP A 230 -19.01 1.43 -5.59
CA ASP A 230 -20.24 0.97 -4.95
C ASP A 230 -20.31 -0.56 -4.90
N ARG A 231 -19.85 -1.20 -5.97
CA ARG A 231 -19.90 -2.64 -6.08
C ARG A 231 -18.84 -3.34 -5.24
N VAL A 232 -17.61 -2.84 -5.26
CA VAL A 232 -16.55 -3.34 -4.39
C VAL A 232 -16.98 -3.18 -2.94
N GLN A 233 -17.41 -1.99 -2.53
CA GLN A 233 -17.83 -1.70 -1.17
C GLN A 233 -18.99 -2.63 -0.73
N SER A 234 -20.00 -2.82 -1.57
CA SER A 234 -21.13 -3.70 -1.26
C SER A 234 -20.74 -5.17 -1.06
N ILE A 235 -19.64 -5.62 -1.66
CA ILE A 235 -19.08 -6.96 -1.44
C ILE A 235 -18.33 -6.99 -0.09
N LEU A 236 -17.46 -6.01 0.16
CA LEU A 236 -16.68 -5.95 1.40
C LEU A 236 -17.58 -5.90 2.64
N GLU A 237 -18.65 -5.11 2.59
CA GLU A 237 -19.64 -4.93 3.70
C GLU A 237 -20.44 -6.20 4.08
N LYS A 238 -20.34 -7.27 3.29
CA LYS A 238 -20.99 -8.56 3.65
C LYS A 238 -20.23 -9.33 4.73
N TYR A 239 -18.97 -8.98 4.96
CA TYR A 239 -18.05 -9.76 5.76
C TYR A 239 -17.48 -8.94 6.91
N GLU A 240 -17.25 -9.59 8.06
CA GLU A 240 -16.59 -8.99 9.22
C GLU A 240 -15.07 -9.01 9.06
N ASN A 241 -14.38 -8.11 9.76
CA ASN A 241 -12.90 -8.04 9.81
C ASN A 241 -12.22 -7.90 8.44
N VAL A 242 -12.84 -7.17 7.51
CA VAL A 242 -12.25 -6.88 6.20
C VAL A 242 -11.41 -5.61 6.28
N PHE A 243 -10.20 -5.69 5.73
CA PHE A 243 -9.23 -4.62 5.60
C PHE A 243 -8.94 -4.39 4.11
N PHE A 244 -9.34 -3.22 3.59
CA PHE A 244 -9.06 -2.82 2.21
C PHE A 244 -7.84 -1.91 2.18
N ILE A 245 -6.77 -2.36 1.54
CA ILE A 245 -5.46 -1.69 1.49
C ILE A 245 -5.26 -1.10 0.10
N SER A 246 -5.01 0.20 0.03
CA SER A 246 -4.83 0.95 -1.22
C SER A 246 -3.66 1.94 -1.13
N GLY A 247 -3.27 2.51 -2.28
CA GLY A 247 -2.27 3.58 -2.42
C GLY A 247 -2.79 4.72 -3.31
N HIS A 248 -2.14 4.95 -4.46
CA HIS A 248 -2.55 5.78 -5.58
C HIS A 248 -2.57 7.30 -5.32
N VAL A 249 -3.16 7.75 -4.23
CA VAL A 249 -3.36 9.19 -4.00
C VAL A 249 -2.10 9.93 -3.53
N HIS A 250 -0.98 9.25 -3.42
CA HIS A 250 0.34 9.78 -3.08
C HIS A 250 0.33 10.66 -1.83
N THR A 251 -0.34 10.22 -0.79
CA THR A 251 -0.30 10.90 0.50
C THR A 251 0.96 10.54 1.26
N GLY A 252 1.25 11.28 2.31
CA GLY A 252 2.22 10.87 3.33
C GLY A 252 1.52 10.26 4.52
N ILE A 253 2.28 9.82 5.50
CA ILE A 253 1.76 9.47 6.82
C ILE A 253 1.21 10.74 7.47
N ASN A 254 -0.04 10.69 7.90
CA ASN A 254 -0.75 11.82 8.46
C ASN A 254 -1.06 11.58 9.93
N GLY A 255 -0.73 12.55 10.76
CA GLY A 255 -1.13 12.57 12.16
C GLY A 255 -2.42 13.36 12.39
N PRO A 256 -2.95 13.31 13.60
CA PRO A 256 -4.24 13.92 13.95
C PRO A 256 -4.39 15.39 13.56
N LEU A 257 -3.30 16.14 13.53
CA LEU A 257 -3.34 17.57 13.11
C LEU A 257 -3.59 17.70 11.60
N VAL A 258 -3.00 16.83 10.79
CA VAL A 258 -3.16 16.83 9.34
C VAL A 258 -4.54 16.29 8.97
N GLU A 259 -4.99 15.23 9.62
CA GLU A 259 -6.34 14.70 9.48
C GLU A 259 -7.40 15.74 9.76
N ASN A 260 -7.31 16.43 10.89
CA ASN A 260 -8.25 17.51 11.24
C ASN A 260 -8.18 18.71 10.27
N ALA A 261 -6.99 19.04 9.76
CA ALA A 261 -6.81 20.19 8.88
C ALA A 261 -7.24 19.94 7.44
N PHE A 262 -7.01 18.74 6.93
CA PHE A 262 -7.20 18.38 5.52
C PHE A 262 -8.30 17.32 5.29
N GLY A 263 -8.75 16.66 6.36
CA GLY A 263 -9.82 15.65 6.33
C GLY A 263 -9.43 14.40 5.57
N PHE A 264 -8.14 14.04 5.60
CA PHE A 264 -7.60 12.79 5.09
C PHE A 264 -7.08 11.96 6.25
N SER A 265 -7.38 10.66 6.24
CA SER A 265 -6.87 9.69 7.22
C SER A 265 -6.30 8.47 6.52
N CYS A 266 -5.14 7.99 6.97
CA CYS A 266 -4.56 6.74 6.45
C CYS A 266 -5.41 5.52 6.82
N VAL A 267 -6.18 5.58 7.91
CA VAL A 267 -7.02 4.47 8.36
C VAL A 267 -8.40 5.01 8.72
N GLU A 268 -9.44 4.46 8.11
CA GLU A 268 -10.83 4.81 8.35
C GLU A 268 -11.70 3.55 8.36
N THR A 269 -12.69 3.51 9.25
CA THR A 269 -13.66 2.41 9.30
C THR A 269 -15.03 2.94 8.89
N ILE A 270 -15.61 2.37 7.83
CA ILE A 270 -16.96 2.72 7.33
C ILE A 270 -17.75 1.43 7.17
N ASN A 271 -18.95 1.39 7.73
CA ASN A 271 -19.88 0.24 7.64
C ASN A 271 -19.23 -1.12 8.01
N GLY A 272 -18.28 -1.12 8.94
CA GLY A 272 -17.59 -2.34 9.38
C GLY A 272 -16.39 -2.76 8.52
N VAL A 273 -16.11 -2.07 7.41
CA VAL A 273 -14.93 -2.26 6.59
C VAL A 273 -13.84 -1.27 7.00
N ASN A 274 -12.60 -1.76 7.12
CA ASN A 274 -11.44 -0.95 7.48
C ASN A 274 -10.66 -0.60 6.21
N TYR A 275 -10.62 0.68 5.88
CA TYR A 275 -9.93 1.21 4.71
C TYR A 275 -8.58 1.79 5.10
N ILE A 276 -7.52 1.28 4.47
CA ILE A 276 -6.15 1.69 4.71
C ILE A 276 -5.60 2.29 3.41
N ASN A 277 -5.34 3.60 3.39
CA ASN A 277 -4.64 4.23 2.29
C ASN A 277 -3.18 4.45 2.67
N LEU A 278 -2.29 3.80 1.93
CA LEU A 278 -0.86 3.78 2.21
C LEU A 278 -0.20 5.09 1.79
N PRO A 279 0.80 5.55 2.55
CA PRO A 279 1.66 6.64 2.09
C PRO A 279 2.46 6.19 0.88
N THR A 280 2.74 7.13 -0.03
CA THR A 280 3.63 6.84 -1.15
C THR A 280 5.05 6.51 -0.67
N TYR A 281 5.62 5.45 -1.22
CA TYR A 281 7.01 5.05 -0.96
C TYR A 281 8.01 5.92 -1.72
N MET A 282 7.63 6.47 -2.87
CA MET A 282 8.49 7.38 -3.62
C MET A 282 8.80 8.67 -2.84
N ILE A 283 9.83 9.40 -3.26
CA ILE A 283 10.31 10.60 -2.56
C ILE A 283 9.32 11.78 -2.58
N ILE A 284 8.42 11.82 -3.56
CA ILE A 284 7.46 12.92 -3.74
C ILE A 284 6.08 12.46 -3.32
N ASN A 285 5.50 13.13 -2.33
CA ASN A 285 4.12 12.95 -1.91
C ASN A 285 3.33 14.26 -1.95
N ARG A 286 2.01 14.16 -1.95
CA ARG A 286 1.13 15.33 -2.03
C ARG A 286 0.95 16.00 -0.68
N TYR A 287 0.89 15.20 0.39
CA TYR A 287 0.65 15.66 1.76
C TYR A 287 1.39 14.74 2.73
N GLY A 288 1.90 15.31 3.83
CA GLY A 288 2.53 14.55 4.90
C GLY A 288 4.06 14.62 4.90
N VAL A 289 4.70 13.57 5.35
CA VAL A 289 6.17 13.52 5.51
C VAL A 289 6.82 13.29 4.14
N PRO A 290 7.70 14.19 3.66
CA PRO A 290 8.18 14.19 2.27
C PRO A 290 9.41 13.30 2.03
N TRP A 291 9.53 12.18 2.73
CA TRP A 291 10.68 11.28 2.61
C TRP A 291 10.29 9.99 1.88
N GLY A 292 11.11 9.56 0.95
CA GLY A 292 10.97 8.25 0.35
C GLY A 292 11.16 7.12 1.37
N GLY A 293 10.54 5.99 1.12
CA GLY A 293 10.62 4.81 1.98
C GLY A 293 9.54 4.72 3.06
N MET A 294 8.43 5.46 2.95
CA MET A 294 7.33 5.44 3.92
C MET A 294 6.39 4.25 3.71
N GLY A 295 5.88 3.70 4.79
CA GLY A 295 4.88 2.64 4.81
C GLY A 295 4.47 2.29 6.23
N PHE A 296 3.76 1.18 6.38
CA PHE A 296 3.40 0.64 7.68
C PHE A 296 3.99 -0.76 7.88
N GLN A 297 4.38 -1.04 9.11
CA GLN A 297 4.52 -2.40 9.60
C GLN A 297 3.16 -2.82 10.15
N MET A 298 2.50 -3.76 9.51
CA MET A 298 1.22 -4.32 9.93
C MET A 298 1.48 -5.53 10.83
N GLU A 299 0.99 -5.46 12.03
CA GLU A 299 1.10 -6.54 13.03
C GLU A 299 -0.30 -6.98 13.41
N VAL A 300 -0.61 -8.27 13.22
CA VAL A 300 -1.90 -8.84 13.62
C VAL A 300 -1.77 -9.55 14.96
N TYR A 301 -2.64 -9.21 15.88
CA TYR A 301 -2.79 -9.80 17.21
C TYR A 301 -4.15 -10.48 17.36
N GLU A 302 -4.41 -11.08 18.50
CA GLU A 302 -5.68 -11.78 18.74
C GLU A 302 -6.90 -10.83 18.69
N ASP A 303 -6.72 -9.57 19.11
CA ASP A 303 -7.79 -8.59 19.30
C ASP A 303 -7.64 -7.29 18.48
N GLU A 304 -6.51 -7.10 17.81
CA GLU A 304 -6.27 -5.90 17.00
C GLU A 304 -5.38 -6.18 15.77
N VAL A 305 -5.53 -5.33 14.76
CA VAL A 305 -4.53 -5.12 13.70
C VAL A 305 -3.88 -3.78 13.94
N LEU A 306 -2.57 -3.78 14.15
CA LEU A 306 -1.79 -2.59 14.44
C LEU A 306 -0.97 -2.18 13.20
N PHE A 307 -1.18 -0.96 12.72
CA PHE A 307 -0.43 -0.36 11.63
C PHE A 307 0.59 0.62 12.21
N ARG A 308 1.86 0.22 12.24
CA ARG A 308 2.96 1.01 12.82
C ARG A 308 3.65 1.80 11.72
N ALA A 309 3.62 3.11 11.84
CA ALA A 309 4.19 4.01 10.87
C ALA A 309 5.73 3.92 10.83
N ARG A 310 6.30 3.67 9.65
CA ARG A 310 7.73 3.47 9.47
C ARG A 310 8.26 4.14 8.22
N ASN A 311 9.47 4.66 8.31
CA ASN A 311 10.30 4.98 7.14
C ASN A 311 11.39 3.92 7.02
N TYR A 312 11.25 3.03 6.06
CA TYR A 312 12.17 1.94 5.79
C TYR A 312 13.53 2.45 5.27
N GLY A 313 13.51 3.48 4.42
CA GLY A 313 14.73 4.05 3.85
C GLY A 313 15.66 4.72 4.86
N SER A 314 15.15 5.13 6.02
CA SER A 314 15.91 5.74 7.11
C SER A 314 15.87 4.96 8.42
N SER A 315 15.26 3.78 8.44
CA SER A 315 15.10 2.92 9.63
C SER A 315 14.44 3.61 10.82
N LYS A 316 13.42 4.46 10.56
CA LYS A 316 12.76 5.26 11.58
C LYS A 316 11.32 4.84 11.80
N TRP A 317 10.89 4.87 13.06
CA TRP A 317 9.51 4.66 13.47
C TRP A 317 8.86 5.97 13.87
N TYR A 318 7.55 6.08 13.65
CA TYR A 318 6.75 7.26 13.95
C TYR A 318 5.49 6.89 14.76
N PRO A 319 5.64 6.47 16.04
CA PRO A 319 4.52 5.93 16.82
C PRO A 319 3.33 6.88 17.00
N VAL A 320 3.54 8.17 16.80
CA VAL A 320 2.47 9.19 16.81
C VAL A 320 1.49 9.02 15.66
N TYR A 321 1.87 8.27 14.63
CA TYR A 321 1.08 7.95 13.44
C TYR A 321 0.65 6.47 13.39
N ASP A 322 0.85 5.73 14.48
CA ASP A 322 0.37 4.36 14.56
C ASP A 322 -1.16 4.33 14.67
N HIS A 323 -1.77 3.34 14.04
CA HIS A 323 -3.21 3.11 14.07
C HIS A 323 -3.48 1.69 14.57
N SER A 324 -4.36 1.57 15.56
CA SER A 324 -4.87 0.29 16.05
C SER A 324 -6.32 0.13 15.61
N VAL A 325 -6.64 -1.01 15.01
CA VAL A 325 -7.98 -1.36 14.56
C VAL A 325 -8.40 -2.64 15.27
N PRO A 326 -9.48 -2.61 16.09
CA PRO A 326 -9.94 -3.79 16.80
C PRO A 326 -10.50 -4.85 15.85
N ILE A 327 -10.29 -6.12 16.17
CA ILE A 327 -10.93 -7.28 15.54
C ILE A 327 -12.23 -7.57 16.29
N VAL A 328 -13.33 -7.78 15.57
CA VAL A 328 -14.66 -8.03 16.13
C VAL A 328 -15.07 -9.48 16.03
#